data_973abf1cfbeac1fc7cee19360586ae10
#
_entry.id   973abf1cfbeac1fc7cee19360586ae10
#
_cell.length_a   1.000
_cell.length_b   1.000
_cell.length_c   1.000
_cell.angle_alpha   90.00
_cell.angle_beta   90.00
_cell.angle_gamma   90.00
#
_symmetry.space_group_name_H-M   'P 1'
#
loop_
_entity.id
_entity.type
_entity.pdbx_description
1 polymer ?
#
loop_
_entity_poly.entity_id
_entity_poly.type
_entity_poly.pdbx_seq_one_letter_code
_entity_poly.pdbx_strand_id
1 'polypeptide(L)'
;MSEKYNVSKEEKIRQAEFADKVKTVLAAEFYEHSPKAFIHTYGCQGNVSDSERIMGMLKEMGYEFTNDASKADLILYNTCAVREHAEDRVFGNVGAVKKYKKDNPHLIIALCGCMMQQEHIRNKIYSSYPFVDLVFGTHAVTSLPELLYRTLSGNKRVFYAPDSHGEIAEDIPIYRDRGIKAWLPIMYGCDNFCTYCIVPYVRGRERSREPQAVLNEAEDIIANGYKDITLLGQNVNSYGKNNVSDMNFAGLLREVANLDGDFWVRFMTSHPKDCTKELIDVMAENDKIAKHLHLPFQSGNDRVLKAMNRHYDRKKYLELINYAKEKIPGLSLTSDVIVGFPGETYEEFKDTLSLIKEVEFTSLFTFIYSPREGTKAASMEDPVTKDEKSRWFKELCDLQESIASKRTAKMKDNIYKVLVESESKNHPGMLSGRTEGNIIIEFSGDSSLIGSFRNVKVTEPLNWILKGELQQ
;
A
#
# COMPACT_ATOMS: atom_id res chain seq x y z
N MET A 1 28.27 4.85 -1.62
CA MET A 1 27.44 3.64 -1.78
C MET A 1 25.95 3.96 -1.96
N SER A 2 25.46 5.16 -1.62
CA SER A 2 24.08 5.62 -1.90
C SER A 2 23.77 5.71 -3.39
N GLU A 3 24.76 6.03 -4.23
CA GLU A 3 24.60 6.11 -5.69
C GLU A 3 24.22 4.78 -6.36
N LYS A 4 24.40 3.64 -5.68
CA LYS A 4 24.20 2.31 -6.26
C LYS A 4 22.72 2.01 -6.59
N TYR A 5 21.80 2.67 -5.94
CA TYR A 5 20.35 2.43 -6.11
C TYR A 5 19.60 3.63 -6.68
N ASN A 6 20.25 4.76 -6.85
CA ASN A 6 19.61 5.95 -7.39
C ASN A 6 19.73 5.99 -8.92
N VAL A 7 18.68 6.42 -9.59
CA VAL A 7 18.70 6.72 -11.02
C VAL A 7 19.77 7.77 -11.29
N SER A 8 20.66 7.50 -12.25
CA SER A 8 21.76 8.42 -12.59
C SER A 8 21.23 9.75 -13.12
N LYS A 9 22.07 10.80 -13.02
CA LYS A 9 21.71 12.12 -13.58
C LYS A 9 21.52 12.06 -15.09
N GLU A 10 22.34 11.28 -15.79
CA GLU A 10 22.26 11.06 -17.22
C GLU A 10 20.94 10.42 -17.61
N GLU A 11 20.47 9.41 -16.84
CA GLU A 11 19.21 8.75 -17.12
C GLU A 11 18.01 9.69 -16.81
N LYS A 12 18.07 10.51 -15.76
CA LYS A 12 17.05 11.53 -15.49
C LYS A 12 16.94 12.53 -16.66
N ILE A 13 18.07 13.03 -17.19
CA ILE A 13 18.11 13.92 -18.36
C ILE A 13 17.53 13.22 -19.58
N ARG A 14 17.92 11.99 -19.83
CA ARG A 14 17.44 11.19 -20.95
C ARG A 14 15.91 11.00 -20.88
N GLN A 15 15.36 10.70 -19.71
CA GLN A 15 13.92 10.53 -19.55
C GLN A 15 13.18 11.87 -19.70
N ALA A 16 13.74 12.99 -19.27
CA ALA A 16 13.18 14.32 -19.52
C ALA A 16 13.14 14.65 -21.03
N GLU A 17 14.20 14.33 -21.79
CA GLU A 17 14.19 14.47 -23.25
C GLU A 17 13.10 13.62 -23.93
N PHE A 18 12.86 12.40 -23.41
CA PHE A 18 11.76 11.58 -23.92
C PHE A 18 10.39 12.16 -23.55
N ALA A 19 10.24 12.74 -22.36
CA ALA A 19 9.00 13.43 -22.00
C ALA A 19 8.68 14.60 -22.94
N ASP A 20 9.67 15.39 -23.32
CA ASP A 20 9.52 16.47 -24.31
C ASP A 20 9.16 15.94 -25.71
N LYS A 21 9.77 14.81 -26.13
CA LYS A 21 9.42 14.16 -27.38
C LYS A 21 7.96 13.66 -27.37
N VAL A 22 7.51 13.03 -26.27
CA VAL A 22 6.11 12.60 -26.10
C VAL A 22 5.19 13.81 -26.22
N LYS A 23 5.48 14.90 -25.48
CA LYS A 23 4.70 16.14 -25.52
C LYS A 23 4.57 16.70 -26.94
N THR A 24 5.67 16.66 -27.71
CA THR A 24 5.68 17.12 -29.10
C THR A 24 4.79 16.25 -29.99
N VAL A 25 4.88 14.92 -29.87
CA VAL A 25 4.03 13.98 -30.62
C VAL A 25 2.55 14.18 -30.27
N LEU A 26 2.24 14.27 -28.99
CA LEU A 26 0.86 14.47 -28.54
C LEU A 26 0.29 15.82 -29.02
N ALA A 27 1.06 16.90 -28.99
CA ALA A 27 0.63 18.19 -29.51
C ALA A 27 0.33 18.19 -31.02
N ALA A 28 1.03 17.36 -31.78
CA ALA A 28 0.79 17.19 -33.20
C ALA A 28 -0.44 16.28 -33.50
N GLU A 29 -0.66 15.25 -32.68
CA GLU A 29 -1.74 14.27 -32.84
C GLU A 29 -3.07 14.78 -32.30
N PHE A 30 -3.06 15.48 -31.15
CA PHE A 30 -4.23 15.99 -30.44
C PHE A 30 -4.32 17.52 -30.52
N TYR A 31 -4.27 18.09 -31.72
CA TYR A 31 -4.28 19.55 -31.91
C TYR A 31 -5.62 20.22 -31.54
N GLU A 32 -6.71 19.47 -31.50
CA GLU A 32 -8.04 20.00 -31.15
C GLU A 32 -8.38 19.95 -29.67
N HIS A 33 -7.70 19.09 -28.87
CA HIS A 33 -7.95 18.94 -27.43
C HIS A 33 -6.72 18.37 -26.71
N SER A 34 -6.64 18.56 -25.41
CA SER A 34 -5.61 17.91 -24.59
C SER A 34 -5.85 16.40 -24.48
N PRO A 35 -4.82 15.55 -24.68
CA PRO A 35 -4.96 14.10 -24.52
C PRO A 35 -5.34 13.74 -23.08
N LYS A 36 -6.23 12.76 -22.91
CA LYS A 36 -6.75 12.35 -21.60
C LYS A 36 -6.25 10.98 -21.20
N ALA A 37 -5.76 10.87 -19.98
CA ALA A 37 -5.36 9.61 -19.36
C ALA A 37 -6.38 9.16 -18.32
N PHE A 38 -6.81 7.91 -18.41
CA PHE A 38 -7.54 7.19 -17.38
C PHE A 38 -6.59 6.24 -16.65
N ILE A 39 -6.40 6.43 -15.35
CA ILE A 39 -5.55 5.57 -14.53
C ILE A 39 -6.41 4.87 -13.49
N HIS A 40 -6.30 3.55 -13.43
CA HIS A 40 -6.96 2.76 -12.41
C HIS A 40 -5.94 1.87 -11.68
N THR A 41 -5.93 1.97 -10.35
CA THR A 41 -4.98 1.28 -9.49
C THR A 41 -5.64 0.11 -8.78
N TYR A 42 -5.07 -1.08 -8.96
CA TYR A 42 -5.39 -2.27 -8.18
C TYR A 42 -4.31 -2.49 -7.13
N GLY A 43 -4.71 -2.91 -5.93
CA GLY A 43 -3.76 -3.42 -4.94
C GLY A 43 -3.58 -2.57 -3.69
N CYS A 44 -2.34 -2.37 -3.27
CA CYS A 44 -1.98 -1.74 -2.00
C CYS A 44 -1.64 -0.25 -2.16
N GLN A 45 -1.41 0.42 -1.03
CA GLN A 45 -1.00 1.83 -0.99
C GLN A 45 0.29 2.10 -1.78
N GLY A 46 1.22 1.12 -1.83
CA GLY A 46 2.41 1.22 -2.67
C GLY A 46 2.10 1.36 -4.16
N ASN A 47 1.06 0.64 -4.66
CA ASN A 47 0.60 0.84 -6.04
C ASN A 47 -0.07 2.20 -6.23
N VAL A 48 -0.77 2.72 -5.23
CA VAL A 48 -1.35 4.08 -5.30
C VAL A 48 -0.24 5.11 -5.44
N SER A 49 0.80 5.04 -4.60
CA SER A 49 1.95 5.95 -4.71
C SER A 49 2.71 5.81 -6.04
N ASP A 50 2.85 4.58 -6.58
CA ASP A 50 3.42 4.41 -7.92
C ASP A 50 2.55 5.11 -8.98
N SER A 51 1.22 5.04 -8.86
CA SER A 51 0.28 5.72 -9.77
C SER A 51 0.37 7.24 -9.65
N GLU A 52 0.54 7.82 -8.45
CA GLU A 52 0.74 9.26 -8.26
C GLU A 52 1.99 9.76 -9.00
N ARG A 53 3.07 8.98 -9.01
CA ARG A 53 4.30 9.26 -9.77
C ARG A 53 4.10 9.12 -11.28
N ILE A 54 3.40 8.06 -11.72
CA ILE A 54 3.02 7.87 -13.12
C ILE A 54 2.16 9.06 -13.58
N MET A 55 1.18 9.50 -12.80
CA MET A 55 0.35 10.66 -13.11
C MET A 55 1.17 11.94 -13.18
N GLY A 56 2.13 12.14 -12.28
CA GLY A 56 3.05 13.29 -12.33
C GLY A 56 3.80 13.36 -13.66
N MET A 57 4.42 12.26 -14.07
CA MET A 57 5.13 12.18 -15.36
C MET A 57 4.18 12.37 -16.55
N LEU A 58 2.99 11.78 -16.54
CA LEU A 58 1.99 11.96 -17.61
C LEU A 58 1.54 13.42 -17.73
N LYS A 59 1.37 14.11 -16.61
CA LYS A 59 1.01 15.54 -16.60
C LYS A 59 2.10 16.40 -17.23
N GLU A 60 3.38 16.13 -16.95
CA GLU A 60 4.49 16.82 -17.60
C GLU A 60 4.53 16.57 -19.11
N MET A 61 4.17 15.37 -19.53
CA MET A 61 4.05 15.00 -20.95
C MET A 61 2.81 15.59 -21.64
N GLY A 62 1.92 16.31 -20.90
CA GLY A 62 0.79 17.04 -21.46
C GLY A 62 -0.55 16.33 -21.35
N TYR A 63 -0.66 15.21 -20.63
CA TYR A 63 -1.96 14.56 -20.38
C TYR A 63 -2.78 15.28 -19.32
N GLU A 64 -4.09 15.37 -19.55
CA GLU A 64 -5.11 15.62 -18.55
C GLU A 64 -5.67 14.30 -18.02
N PHE A 65 -6.36 14.32 -16.87
CA PHE A 65 -6.93 13.11 -16.28
C PHE A 65 -8.45 13.06 -16.41
N THR A 66 -8.97 11.85 -16.63
CA THR A 66 -10.40 11.58 -16.67
C THR A 66 -10.77 10.37 -15.83
N ASN A 67 -11.96 10.39 -15.24
CA ASN A 67 -12.53 9.24 -14.54
C ASN A 67 -13.40 8.35 -15.47
N ASP A 68 -13.53 8.71 -16.74
CA ASP A 68 -14.31 7.98 -17.75
C ASP A 68 -13.37 7.35 -18.79
N ALA A 69 -13.17 6.04 -18.69
CA ALA A 69 -12.30 5.30 -19.60
C ALA A 69 -12.73 5.40 -21.08
N SER A 70 -14.00 5.69 -21.37
CA SER A 70 -14.49 5.84 -22.75
C SER A 70 -14.02 7.14 -23.43
N LYS A 71 -13.53 8.11 -22.63
CA LYS A 71 -13.03 9.41 -23.10
C LYS A 71 -11.51 9.52 -23.07
N ALA A 72 -10.83 8.42 -22.77
CA ALA A 72 -9.40 8.41 -22.60
C ALA A 72 -8.66 8.14 -23.92
N ASP A 73 -7.49 8.75 -24.07
CA ASP A 73 -6.52 8.50 -25.12
C ASP A 73 -5.39 7.58 -24.62
N LEU A 74 -5.24 7.49 -23.28
CA LEU A 74 -4.42 6.52 -22.60
C LEU A 74 -5.23 5.87 -21.45
N ILE A 75 -5.38 4.55 -21.48
CA ILE A 75 -5.90 3.77 -20.35
C ILE A 75 -4.72 3.02 -19.71
N LEU A 76 -4.44 3.29 -18.44
CA LEU A 76 -3.36 2.63 -17.70
C LEU A 76 -3.92 1.92 -16.47
N TYR A 77 -3.68 0.63 -16.38
CA TYR A 77 -3.98 -0.19 -15.20
C TYR A 77 -2.70 -0.51 -14.43
N ASN A 78 -2.59 0.01 -13.20
CA ASN A 78 -1.52 -0.37 -12.27
C ASN A 78 -1.97 -1.58 -11.43
N THR A 79 -1.23 -2.67 -11.50
CA THR A 79 -1.70 -4.01 -11.12
C THR A 79 -0.92 -4.59 -9.94
N CYS A 80 -1.56 -5.50 -9.18
CA CYS A 80 -1.02 -6.10 -7.96
C CYS A 80 -0.86 -7.61 -8.11
N ALA A 81 0.27 -8.15 -7.64
CA ALA A 81 0.56 -9.59 -7.62
C ALA A 81 0.19 -10.29 -6.29
N VAL A 82 -0.24 -9.52 -5.27
CA VAL A 82 -0.43 -10.06 -3.91
C VAL A 82 -1.82 -10.67 -3.71
N ARG A 83 -2.85 -10.21 -4.43
CA ARG A 83 -4.24 -10.62 -4.24
C ARG A 83 -4.71 -11.47 -5.41
N GLU A 84 -5.12 -12.72 -5.17
CA GLU A 84 -5.59 -13.67 -6.18
C GLU A 84 -6.74 -13.11 -7.04
N HIS A 85 -7.79 -12.59 -6.38
CA HIS A 85 -8.93 -11.99 -7.10
C HIS A 85 -8.60 -10.68 -7.83
N ALA A 86 -7.40 -10.10 -7.65
CA ALA A 86 -7.00 -8.94 -8.41
C ALA A 86 -6.67 -9.30 -9.85
N GLU A 87 -6.12 -10.48 -10.12
CA GLU A 87 -5.77 -10.92 -11.47
C GLU A 87 -7.01 -11.07 -12.36
N ASP A 88 -8.03 -11.78 -11.89
CA ASP A 88 -9.27 -11.99 -12.64
C ASP A 88 -9.98 -10.66 -12.94
N ARG A 89 -10.02 -9.75 -11.96
CA ARG A 89 -10.59 -8.41 -12.16
C ARG A 89 -9.80 -7.59 -13.17
N VAL A 90 -8.47 -7.65 -13.12
CA VAL A 90 -7.62 -6.96 -14.11
C VAL A 90 -7.90 -7.50 -15.50
N PHE A 91 -7.89 -8.82 -15.71
CA PHE A 91 -8.13 -9.42 -17.01
C PHE A 91 -9.54 -9.13 -17.54
N GLY A 92 -10.55 -9.16 -16.68
CA GLY A 92 -11.92 -8.78 -17.04
C GLY A 92 -12.02 -7.32 -17.51
N ASN A 93 -11.44 -6.39 -16.75
CA ASN A 93 -11.47 -4.97 -17.09
C ASN A 93 -10.62 -4.64 -18.33
N VAL A 94 -9.46 -5.27 -18.50
CA VAL A 94 -8.63 -5.15 -19.72
C VAL A 94 -9.41 -5.63 -20.93
N GLY A 95 -10.12 -6.76 -20.84
CA GLY A 95 -10.99 -7.25 -21.91
C GLY A 95 -12.10 -6.26 -22.27
N ALA A 96 -12.71 -5.63 -21.27
CA ALA A 96 -13.82 -4.71 -21.46
C ALA A 96 -13.43 -3.41 -22.18
N VAL A 97 -12.22 -2.91 -22.04
CA VAL A 97 -11.77 -1.65 -22.67
C VAL A 97 -11.37 -1.82 -24.14
N LYS A 98 -11.21 -3.06 -24.62
CA LYS A 98 -10.93 -3.35 -26.03
C LYS A 98 -11.91 -2.64 -26.99
N LYS A 99 -13.16 -2.52 -26.59
CA LYS A 99 -14.21 -1.89 -27.41
C LYS A 99 -13.90 -0.43 -27.74
N TYR A 100 -13.23 0.30 -26.85
CA TYR A 100 -12.92 1.73 -27.04
C TYR A 100 -11.91 1.98 -28.17
N LYS A 101 -11.06 0.99 -28.51
CA LYS A 101 -10.17 1.09 -29.68
C LYS A 101 -10.89 1.11 -31.02
N LYS A 102 -12.18 0.74 -31.06
CA LYS A 102 -12.98 0.87 -32.30
C LYS A 102 -13.36 2.32 -32.57
N ASP A 103 -13.63 3.06 -31.47
CA ASP A 103 -14.09 4.45 -31.55
C ASP A 103 -12.87 5.42 -31.53
N ASN A 104 -11.78 5.04 -30.87
CA ASN A 104 -10.50 5.76 -30.82
C ASN A 104 -9.35 4.83 -31.22
N PRO A 105 -8.95 4.79 -32.51
CA PRO A 105 -7.83 3.96 -32.97
C PRO A 105 -6.47 4.34 -32.38
N HIS A 106 -6.31 5.59 -31.89
CA HIS A 106 -5.09 6.11 -31.27
C HIS A 106 -5.01 5.79 -29.76
N LEU A 107 -6.07 5.21 -29.19
CA LEU A 107 -6.10 4.84 -27.78
C LEU A 107 -4.95 3.89 -27.44
N ILE A 108 -4.14 4.26 -26.46
CA ILE A 108 -3.11 3.40 -25.86
C ILE A 108 -3.69 2.67 -24.64
N ILE A 109 -3.57 1.34 -24.62
CA ILE A 109 -3.91 0.52 -23.46
C ILE A 109 -2.61 0.02 -22.84
N ALA A 110 -2.35 0.47 -21.60
CA ALA A 110 -1.13 0.21 -20.87
C ALA A 110 -1.40 -0.59 -19.58
N LEU A 111 -0.51 -1.52 -19.24
CA LEU A 111 -0.53 -2.28 -18.00
C LEU A 111 0.81 -2.15 -17.27
N CYS A 112 0.79 -1.90 -15.97
CA CYS A 112 2.01 -1.83 -15.18
C CYS A 112 1.83 -2.43 -13.77
N GLY A 113 2.88 -2.35 -12.96
CA GLY A 113 2.85 -2.74 -11.55
C GLY A 113 3.36 -4.16 -11.28
N CYS A 114 3.14 -4.63 -10.05
CA CYS A 114 3.74 -5.88 -9.55
C CYS A 114 3.36 -7.12 -10.38
N MET A 115 2.13 -7.18 -10.89
CA MET A 115 1.67 -8.29 -11.71
C MET A 115 2.44 -8.37 -13.03
N MET A 116 2.80 -7.20 -13.60
CA MET A 116 3.54 -7.13 -14.85
C MET A 116 5.04 -7.48 -14.72
N GLN A 117 5.56 -7.59 -13.50
CA GLN A 117 6.91 -8.09 -13.29
C GLN A 117 7.01 -9.62 -13.46
N GLN A 118 5.88 -10.36 -13.41
CA GLN A 118 5.84 -11.80 -13.58
C GLN A 118 5.84 -12.19 -15.06
N GLU A 119 6.79 -13.04 -15.49
CA GLU A 119 6.98 -13.40 -16.90
C GLU A 119 5.78 -14.15 -17.48
N HIS A 120 5.23 -15.13 -16.76
CA HIS A 120 4.06 -15.90 -17.22
C HIS A 120 2.85 -15.01 -17.50
N ILE A 121 2.65 -13.95 -16.69
CA ILE A 121 1.58 -12.97 -16.90
C ILE A 121 1.83 -12.14 -18.16
N ARG A 122 3.08 -11.67 -18.37
CA ARG A 122 3.42 -10.93 -19.59
C ARG A 122 3.20 -11.78 -20.84
N ASN A 123 3.60 -13.04 -20.79
CA ASN A 123 3.39 -14.00 -21.90
C ASN A 123 1.91 -14.23 -22.18
N LYS A 124 1.07 -14.36 -21.14
CA LYS A 124 -0.40 -14.43 -21.27
C LYS A 124 -0.97 -13.18 -21.93
N ILE A 125 -0.52 -11.97 -21.51
CA ILE A 125 -0.98 -10.73 -22.12
C ILE A 125 -0.50 -10.63 -23.56
N TYR A 126 0.73 -11.00 -23.84
CA TYR A 126 1.27 -10.96 -25.20
C TYR A 126 0.45 -11.80 -26.16
N SER A 127 0.10 -13.03 -25.77
CA SER A 127 -0.63 -13.97 -26.61
C SER A 127 -2.14 -13.73 -26.67
N SER A 128 -2.76 -13.39 -25.53
CA SER A 128 -4.23 -13.38 -25.43
C SER A 128 -4.88 -12.01 -25.51
N TYR A 129 -4.08 -10.91 -25.35
CA TYR A 129 -4.55 -9.53 -25.36
C TYR A 129 -3.78 -8.69 -26.40
N PRO A 130 -3.92 -8.98 -27.73
CA PRO A 130 -3.14 -8.33 -28.78
C PRO A 130 -3.39 -6.83 -28.92
N PHE A 131 -4.44 -6.32 -28.30
CA PHE A 131 -4.84 -4.90 -28.30
C PHE A 131 -4.18 -4.09 -27.16
N VAL A 132 -3.42 -4.72 -26.26
CA VAL A 132 -2.60 -4.03 -25.25
C VAL A 132 -1.31 -3.56 -25.89
N ASP A 133 -1.01 -2.28 -25.79
CA ASP A 133 0.10 -1.63 -26.50
C ASP A 133 1.37 -1.56 -25.67
N LEU A 134 1.22 -1.28 -24.35
CA LEU A 134 2.33 -1.04 -23.45
C LEU A 134 2.20 -1.90 -22.19
N VAL A 135 3.26 -2.65 -21.86
CA VAL A 135 3.35 -3.41 -20.58
C VAL A 135 4.71 -3.15 -19.96
N PHE A 136 4.73 -2.70 -18.70
CA PHE A 136 5.98 -2.48 -17.99
C PHE A 136 5.93 -2.89 -16.52
N GLY A 137 7.06 -3.40 -16.01
CA GLY A 137 7.19 -3.85 -14.62
C GLY A 137 7.40 -2.72 -13.63
N THR A 138 7.44 -3.06 -12.34
CA THR A 138 7.67 -2.12 -11.24
C THR A 138 9.03 -1.43 -11.30
N HIS A 139 10.04 -2.08 -11.88
CA HIS A 139 11.39 -1.55 -12.02
C HIS A 139 11.56 -0.61 -13.22
N ALA A 140 10.52 -0.46 -14.04
CA ALA A 140 10.54 0.35 -15.25
C ALA A 140 9.67 1.62 -15.16
N VAL A 141 9.13 1.95 -13.96
CA VAL A 141 8.26 3.12 -13.79
C VAL A 141 8.96 4.41 -14.21
N THR A 142 10.25 4.56 -13.89
CA THR A 142 11.07 5.73 -14.24
C THR A 142 11.34 5.86 -15.74
N SER A 143 11.24 4.74 -16.48
CA SER A 143 11.42 4.72 -17.94
C SER A 143 10.13 4.99 -18.71
N LEU A 144 9.02 5.34 -18.04
CA LEU A 144 7.73 5.57 -18.68
C LEU A 144 7.79 6.56 -19.86
N PRO A 145 8.52 7.71 -19.79
CA PRO A 145 8.59 8.63 -20.93
C PRO A 145 9.16 7.97 -22.19
N GLU A 146 10.26 7.23 -22.06
CA GLU A 146 10.84 6.50 -23.21
C GLU A 146 9.89 5.43 -23.73
N LEU A 147 9.29 4.63 -22.82
CA LEU A 147 8.39 3.53 -23.21
C LEU A 147 7.15 4.05 -23.93
N LEU A 148 6.59 5.17 -23.45
CA LEU A 148 5.45 5.82 -24.07
C LEU A 148 5.81 6.41 -25.44
N TYR A 149 6.98 7.07 -25.54
CA TYR A 149 7.48 7.57 -26.84
C TYR A 149 7.64 6.44 -27.86
N ARG A 150 8.21 5.30 -27.46
CA ARG A 150 8.36 4.12 -28.32
C ARG A 150 7.01 3.54 -28.76
N THR A 151 6.01 3.60 -27.89
CA THR A 151 4.63 3.15 -28.20
C THR A 151 3.96 4.07 -29.21
N LEU A 152 4.11 5.39 -29.05
CA LEU A 152 3.55 6.41 -29.93
C LEU A 152 4.23 6.43 -31.31
N SER A 153 5.57 6.28 -31.32
CA SER A 153 6.37 6.40 -32.56
C SER A 153 6.49 5.10 -33.36
N GLY A 154 6.00 3.98 -32.82
CA GLY A 154 6.19 2.66 -33.41
C GLY A 154 4.89 1.88 -33.59
N ASN A 155 4.80 1.08 -34.65
CA ASN A 155 3.66 0.18 -34.88
C ASN A 155 3.78 -1.14 -34.08
N LYS A 156 4.59 -1.20 -33.03
CA LYS A 156 4.85 -2.42 -32.25
C LYS A 156 4.52 -2.21 -30.79
N ARG A 157 3.92 -3.25 -30.22
CA ARG A 157 3.66 -3.36 -28.76
C ARG A 157 4.99 -3.29 -27.98
N VAL A 158 5.01 -2.56 -26.86
CA VAL A 158 6.20 -2.40 -26.03
C VAL A 158 5.99 -3.19 -24.74
N PHE A 159 6.87 -4.17 -24.47
CA PHE A 159 6.88 -4.98 -23.24
C PHE A 159 8.25 -4.81 -22.60
N TYR A 160 8.30 -4.24 -21.39
CA TYR A 160 9.55 -3.95 -20.70
C TYR A 160 9.43 -4.19 -19.20
N ALA A 161 10.07 -5.22 -18.71
CA ALA A 161 10.15 -5.55 -17.29
C ALA A 161 11.56 -6.10 -17.00
N PRO A 162 12.52 -5.22 -16.71
CA PRO A 162 13.90 -5.64 -16.46
C PRO A 162 13.98 -6.45 -15.15
N ASP A 163 14.87 -7.45 -15.12
CA ASP A 163 15.22 -8.25 -13.95
C ASP A 163 16.23 -7.52 -13.03
N SER A 164 16.25 -6.20 -13.08
CA SER A 164 17.06 -5.37 -12.19
C SER A 164 16.44 -5.34 -10.80
N HIS A 165 17.26 -4.99 -9.80
CA HIS A 165 16.73 -4.77 -8.44
C HIS A 165 15.86 -3.51 -8.31
N GLY A 166 15.68 -2.77 -9.42
CA GLY A 166 15.04 -1.47 -9.48
C GLY A 166 15.92 -0.36 -8.94
N GLU A 167 15.61 0.85 -9.34
CA GLU A 167 16.29 2.06 -8.89
C GLU A 167 15.32 2.96 -8.15
N ILE A 168 15.85 3.82 -7.28
CA ILE A 168 15.10 4.87 -6.63
C ILE A 168 15.26 6.13 -7.48
N ALA A 169 14.17 6.69 -7.94
CA ALA A 169 14.18 7.99 -8.56
C ALA A 169 13.64 9.02 -7.56
N GLU A 170 14.55 9.82 -7.04
CA GLU A 170 14.19 11.03 -6.34
C GLU A 170 13.88 12.14 -7.36
N ASP A 171 13.12 13.14 -6.96
CA ASP A 171 12.73 14.31 -7.77
C ASP A 171 11.86 13.97 -9.00
N ILE A 172 11.16 12.83 -8.99
CA ILE A 172 10.12 12.57 -9.98
C ILE A 172 8.88 13.40 -9.64
N PRO A 173 8.24 14.04 -10.64
CA PRO A 173 6.97 14.71 -10.44
C PRO A 173 5.93 13.79 -9.83
N ILE A 174 5.23 14.26 -8.81
CA ILE A 174 4.17 13.52 -8.15
C ILE A 174 2.88 14.30 -8.31
N TYR A 175 1.87 13.66 -8.87
CA TYR A 175 0.52 14.21 -8.89
C TYR A 175 -0.32 13.53 -7.82
N ARG A 176 -0.58 14.28 -6.75
CA ARG A 176 -1.53 13.88 -5.71
C ARG A 176 -2.84 14.62 -5.96
N ASP A 177 -3.92 13.87 -6.08
CA ASP A 177 -5.24 14.48 -6.05
C ASP A 177 -5.45 15.15 -4.68
N ARG A 178 -6.00 16.37 -4.65
CA ARG A 178 -6.18 17.13 -3.40
C ARG A 178 -6.99 16.31 -2.41
N GLY A 179 -6.32 15.77 -1.41
CA GLY A 179 -6.88 14.90 -0.39
C GLY A 179 -6.40 15.27 1.01
N ILE A 180 -6.86 14.51 1.99
CA ILE A 180 -6.48 14.68 3.39
C ILE A 180 -5.31 13.74 3.73
N LYS A 181 -5.17 12.65 3.00
CA LYS A 181 -4.18 11.60 3.20
C LYS A 181 -3.13 11.61 2.11
N ALA A 182 -1.88 11.40 2.50
CA ALA A 182 -0.77 11.22 1.58
C ALA A 182 0.00 9.93 1.86
N TRP A 183 0.49 9.32 0.79
CA TRP A 183 1.32 8.13 0.83
C TRP A 183 2.76 8.53 0.57
N LEU A 184 3.64 8.29 1.54
CA LEU A 184 5.06 8.64 1.46
C LEU A 184 5.92 7.36 1.47
N PRO A 185 6.32 6.83 0.30
CA PRO A 185 7.27 5.73 0.26
C PRO A 185 8.62 6.17 0.86
N ILE A 186 9.11 5.40 1.81
CA ILE A 186 10.42 5.61 2.43
C ILE A 186 11.44 4.57 1.97
N MET A 187 10.97 3.47 1.42
CA MET A 187 11.78 2.36 0.94
C MET A 187 11.04 1.48 -0.05
N TYR A 188 11.76 0.69 -0.82
CA TYR A 188 11.25 -0.27 -1.81
C TYR A 188 11.89 -1.63 -1.63
N GLY A 189 11.16 -2.71 -2.02
CA GLY A 189 11.63 -4.08 -1.95
C GLY A 189 11.63 -4.68 -0.54
N CYS A 190 11.97 -5.96 -0.42
CA CYS A 190 12.00 -6.66 0.86
C CYS A 190 12.96 -7.84 0.83
N ASP A 191 13.82 -7.96 1.85
CA ASP A 191 14.82 -9.01 2.00
C ASP A 191 14.40 -10.14 2.93
N ASN A 192 13.15 -10.15 3.40
CA ASN A 192 12.70 -11.20 4.33
C ASN A 192 12.47 -12.55 3.67
N PHE A 193 12.16 -12.59 2.37
CA PHE A 193 11.91 -13.82 1.61
C PHE A 193 11.01 -14.81 2.36
N CYS A 194 9.92 -14.30 2.97
CA CYS A 194 8.89 -15.16 3.54
C CYS A 194 8.41 -16.14 2.47
N THR A 195 8.30 -17.44 2.80
CA THR A 195 8.12 -18.49 1.80
C THR A 195 6.86 -18.38 0.95
N TYR A 196 5.84 -17.69 1.43
CA TYR A 196 4.56 -17.42 0.74
C TYR A 196 4.54 -16.14 -0.07
N CYS A 197 5.57 -15.27 0.06
CA CYS A 197 5.49 -13.89 -0.38
C CYS A 197 6.16 -13.68 -1.74
N ILE A 198 5.41 -13.11 -2.69
CA ILE A 198 5.89 -12.78 -4.04
C ILE A 198 6.66 -11.44 -4.08
N VAL A 199 6.57 -10.60 -3.04
CA VAL A 199 7.12 -9.24 -3.03
C VAL A 199 8.61 -9.17 -3.40
N PRO A 200 9.53 -9.99 -2.85
CA PRO A 200 10.94 -9.94 -3.22
C PRO A 200 11.20 -10.15 -4.73
N TYR A 201 10.33 -10.90 -5.38
CA TYR A 201 10.45 -11.25 -6.80
C TYR A 201 9.87 -10.18 -7.74
N VAL A 202 8.92 -9.37 -7.25
CA VAL A 202 8.25 -8.36 -8.07
C VAL A 202 8.60 -6.92 -7.70
N ARG A 203 9.19 -6.69 -6.50
CA ARG A 203 9.65 -5.38 -6.02
C ARG A 203 11.17 -5.32 -5.79
N GLY A 204 11.84 -6.48 -5.90
CA GLY A 204 13.29 -6.61 -5.76
C GLY A 204 13.79 -6.52 -4.32
N ARG A 205 15.10 -6.30 -4.20
CA ARG A 205 15.80 -6.19 -2.92
C ARG A 205 15.46 -4.89 -2.21
N GLU A 206 15.67 -4.89 -0.90
CA GLU A 206 15.40 -3.76 -0.03
C GLU A 206 16.30 -2.57 -0.35
N ARG A 207 15.70 -1.40 -0.53
CA ARG A 207 16.36 -0.12 -0.83
C ARG A 207 15.64 0.99 -0.09
N SER A 208 16.36 1.67 0.80
CA SER A 208 15.84 2.82 1.54
C SER A 208 16.13 4.11 0.77
N ARG A 209 15.21 5.06 0.81
CA ARG A 209 15.40 6.41 0.31
C ARG A 209 16.30 7.20 1.25
N GLU A 210 16.98 8.22 0.73
CA GLU A 210 17.76 9.13 1.54
C GLU A 210 16.86 9.87 2.54
N PRO A 211 17.27 9.99 3.84
CA PRO A 211 16.45 10.64 4.85
C PRO A 211 16.02 12.05 4.47
N GLN A 212 16.93 12.87 3.93
CA GLN A 212 16.62 14.25 3.55
C GLN A 212 15.58 14.31 2.42
N ALA A 213 15.63 13.41 1.45
CA ALA A 213 14.63 13.36 0.38
C ALA A 213 13.23 12.99 0.92
N VAL A 214 13.17 12.10 1.91
CA VAL A 214 11.91 11.75 2.59
C VAL A 214 11.38 12.95 3.39
N LEU A 215 12.24 13.66 4.13
CA LEU A 215 11.86 14.84 4.91
C LEU A 215 11.36 15.97 4.01
N ASN A 216 12.06 16.28 2.94
CA ASN A 216 11.65 17.31 1.98
C ASN A 216 10.26 16.98 1.38
N GLU A 217 10.03 15.71 0.99
CA GLU A 217 8.71 15.29 0.46
C GLU A 217 7.62 15.36 1.56
N ALA A 218 7.96 15.07 2.82
CA ALA A 218 7.03 15.22 3.94
C ALA A 218 6.65 16.68 4.19
N GLU A 219 7.63 17.61 4.14
CA GLU A 219 7.40 19.06 4.24
C GLU A 219 6.47 19.56 3.14
N ASP A 220 6.70 19.13 1.89
CA ASP A 220 5.84 19.47 0.75
C ASP A 220 4.41 18.94 0.94
N ILE A 221 4.25 17.71 1.44
CA ILE A 221 2.94 17.14 1.76
C ILE A 221 2.23 17.99 2.81
N ILE A 222 2.91 18.38 3.88
CA ILE A 222 2.35 19.21 4.96
C ILE A 222 1.98 20.61 4.44
N ALA A 223 2.87 21.25 3.67
CA ALA A 223 2.65 22.55 3.07
C ALA A 223 1.44 22.58 2.12
N ASN A 224 1.16 21.45 1.45
CA ASN A 224 -0.03 21.29 0.60
C ASN A 224 -1.31 20.93 1.38
N GLY A 225 -1.27 20.92 2.72
CA GLY A 225 -2.45 20.81 3.57
C GLY A 225 -2.90 19.39 3.91
N TYR A 226 -2.11 18.37 3.58
CA TYR A 226 -2.42 16.99 3.98
C TYR A 226 -2.30 16.83 5.50
N LYS A 227 -3.18 16.00 6.08
CA LYS A 227 -3.34 15.83 7.53
C LYS A 227 -3.00 14.43 8.04
N ASP A 228 -2.93 13.43 7.18
CA ASP A 228 -2.59 12.05 7.54
C ASP A 228 -1.53 11.53 6.55
N ILE A 229 -0.29 11.44 7.02
CA ILE A 229 0.86 11.00 6.23
C ILE A 229 1.18 9.56 6.60
N THR A 230 1.07 8.64 5.66
CA THR A 230 1.43 7.24 5.90
C THR A 230 2.77 6.90 5.24
N LEU A 231 3.77 6.58 6.07
CA LEU A 231 5.06 6.09 5.62
C LEU A 231 4.91 4.67 5.07
N LEU A 232 5.36 4.46 3.84
CA LEU A 232 5.20 3.20 3.13
C LEU A 232 6.54 2.52 2.81
N GLY A 233 6.49 1.21 2.84
CA GLY A 233 7.54 0.29 2.40
C GLY A 233 6.98 -1.12 2.30
N GLN A 234 7.80 -2.11 2.04
CA GLN A 234 7.43 -3.51 2.14
C GLN A 234 7.80 -4.13 3.50
N ASN A 235 8.71 -3.45 4.23
CA ASN A 235 9.05 -3.66 5.64
C ASN A 235 9.67 -2.38 6.20
N VAL A 236 8.84 -1.43 6.62
CA VAL A 236 9.32 -0.10 7.05
C VAL A 236 10.30 -0.16 8.24
N ASN A 237 10.18 -1.17 9.10
CA ASN A 237 11.05 -1.35 10.26
C ASN A 237 12.51 -1.61 9.90
N SER A 238 12.80 -2.06 8.68
CA SER A 238 14.18 -2.29 8.21
C SER A 238 14.80 -1.07 7.51
N TYR A 239 14.09 0.06 7.45
CA TYR A 239 14.63 1.29 6.88
C TYR A 239 16.00 1.64 7.48
N GLY A 240 16.92 2.03 6.62
CA GLY A 240 18.27 2.41 6.99
C GLY A 240 19.31 1.28 7.01
N LYS A 241 18.89 0.00 7.03
CA LYS A 241 19.84 -1.13 7.07
C LYS A 241 20.82 -1.17 5.88
N ASN A 242 20.39 -0.66 4.74
CA ASN A 242 21.17 -0.66 3.50
C ASN A 242 21.59 0.76 3.07
N ASN A 243 21.42 1.76 3.94
CA ASN A 243 21.78 3.14 3.68
C ASN A 243 23.20 3.47 4.12
N VAL A 244 23.70 4.58 3.56
CA VAL A 244 24.96 5.22 3.96
C VAL A 244 24.77 6.05 5.26
N SER A 245 23.54 6.43 5.57
CA SER A 245 23.22 7.16 6.81
C SER A 245 22.98 6.19 7.96
N ASP A 246 23.44 6.57 9.16
CA ASP A 246 23.19 5.80 10.40
C ASP A 246 21.73 5.92 10.89
N MET A 247 20.84 6.53 10.11
CA MET A 247 19.45 6.74 10.50
C MET A 247 18.62 5.47 10.29
N ASN A 248 18.08 4.93 11.38
CA ASN A 248 17.12 3.83 11.36
C ASN A 248 15.67 4.35 11.22
N PHE A 249 14.71 3.41 11.17
CA PHE A 249 13.29 3.77 11.03
C PHE A 249 12.75 4.60 12.21
N ALA A 250 13.15 4.30 13.44
CA ALA A 250 12.73 5.05 14.63
C ALA A 250 13.22 6.51 14.55
N GLY A 251 14.48 6.70 14.13
CA GLY A 251 15.04 8.03 13.89
C GLY A 251 14.27 8.80 12.80
N LEU A 252 14.03 8.18 11.64
CA LEU A 252 13.27 8.82 10.56
C LEU A 252 11.85 9.20 11.00
N LEU A 253 11.16 8.29 11.70
CA LEU A 253 9.80 8.54 12.19
C LEU A 253 9.76 9.73 13.16
N ARG A 254 10.77 9.84 14.04
CA ARG A 254 10.93 10.98 14.96
C ARG A 254 11.11 12.28 14.19
N GLU A 255 12.02 12.31 13.20
CA GLU A 255 12.26 13.52 12.40
C GLU A 255 11.02 13.95 11.62
N VAL A 256 10.31 13.02 10.97
CA VAL A 256 9.04 13.34 10.28
C VAL A 256 7.99 13.88 11.25
N ALA A 257 7.87 13.30 12.45
CA ALA A 257 6.91 13.74 13.45
C ALA A 257 7.25 15.12 14.04
N ASN A 258 8.54 15.49 14.04
CA ASN A 258 8.99 16.80 14.52
C ASN A 258 8.79 17.95 13.52
N LEU A 259 8.45 17.66 12.27
CA LEU A 259 8.13 18.71 11.29
C LEU A 259 6.97 19.58 11.77
N ASP A 260 7.01 20.87 11.43
CA ASP A 260 5.94 21.81 11.77
C ASP A 260 4.63 21.49 11.06
N GLY A 261 3.52 21.71 11.74
CA GLY A 261 2.17 21.50 11.20
C GLY A 261 1.27 20.64 12.09
N ASP A 262 -0.03 20.64 11.77
CA ASP A 262 -1.05 19.84 12.44
C ASP A 262 -1.43 18.65 11.55
N PHE A 263 -0.79 17.52 11.78
CA PHE A 263 -0.95 16.28 11.01
C PHE A 263 -0.68 15.06 11.88
N TRP A 264 -1.14 13.91 11.42
CA TRP A 264 -0.71 12.61 11.93
C TRP A 264 0.26 11.93 10.96
N VAL A 265 1.26 11.27 11.54
CA VAL A 265 2.10 10.32 10.82
C VAL A 265 1.76 8.88 11.22
N ARG A 266 1.58 8.03 10.22
CA ARG A 266 1.33 6.60 10.35
C ARG A 266 2.37 5.82 9.57
N PHE A 267 2.45 4.54 9.83
CA PHE A 267 3.23 3.61 9.00
C PHE A 267 2.53 2.27 8.89
N MET A 268 2.79 1.58 7.81
CA MET A 268 2.22 0.25 7.52
C MET A 268 3.33 -0.71 7.11
N THR A 269 3.00 -2.01 7.06
CA THR A 269 3.93 -3.05 6.59
C THR A 269 5.16 -3.25 7.46
N SER A 270 4.92 -3.43 8.76
CA SER A 270 5.94 -3.78 9.74
C SER A 270 6.25 -5.28 9.74
N HIS A 271 7.42 -5.65 10.26
CA HIS A 271 7.80 -7.05 10.49
C HIS A 271 8.30 -7.23 11.93
N PRO A 272 7.77 -8.22 12.69
CA PRO A 272 8.12 -8.39 14.10
C PRO A 272 9.63 -8.58 14.37
N LYS A 273 10.36 -9.19 13.44
CA LYS A 273 11.82 -9.34 13.52
C LYS A 273 12.54 -7.99 13.65
N ASP A 274 12.04 -6.97 12.99
CA ASP A 274 12.66 -5.66 12.85
C ASP A 274 11.98 -4.57 13.69
N CYS A 275 10.90 -4.89 14.41
CA CYS A 275 10.25 -4.01 15.35
C CYS A 275 11.09 -3.91 16.64
N THR A 276 11.55 -2.70 16.98
CA THR A 276 12.42 -2.45 18.13
C THR A 276 11.66 -1.77 19.27
N LYS A 277 12.19 -1.85 20.50
CA LYS A 277 11.67 -1.08 21.63
C LYS A 277 11.82 0.43 21.40
N GLU A 278 12.94 0.84 20.77
CA GLU A 278 13.17 2.24 20.38
C GLU A 278 12.01 2.79 19.51
N LEU A 279 11.55 2.02 18.52
CA LEU A 279 10.40 2.43 17.70
C LEU A 279 9.14 2.64 18.56
N ILE A 280 8.88 1.74 19.51
CA ILE A 280 7.73 1.84 20.41
C ILE A 280 7.86 3.07 21.32
N ASP A 281 9.06 3.35 21.83
CA ASP A 281 9.33 4.54 22.66
C ASP A 281 9.08 5.82 21.85
N VAL A 282 9.58 5.91 20.61
CA VAL A 282 9.30 7.05 19.70
C VAL A 282 7.80 7.24 19.44
N MET A 283 7.06 6.15 19.27
CA MET A 283 5.60 6.22 19.12
C MET A 283 4.89 6.74 20.39
N ALA A 284 5.44 6.42 21.56
CA ALA A 284 4.88 6.86 22.83
C ALA A 284 5.16 8.35 23.14
N GLU A 285 6.31 8.85 22.69
CA GLU A 285 6.83 10.18 23.01
C GLU A 285 6.21 11.31 22.15
N ASN A 286 5.63 11.02 20.98
CA ASN A 286 5.18 12.03 20.05
C ASN A 286 3.69 11.89 19.69
N ASP A 287 2.90 12.93 19.99
CA ASP A 287 1.46 12.95 19.76
C ASP A 287 1.05 13.05 18.28
N LYS A 288 1.96 13.41 17.38
CA LYS A 288 1.70 13.36 15.93
C LYS A 288 1.82 11.93 15.38
N ILE A 289 2.46 11.01 16.11
CA ILE A 289 2.51 9.60 15.71
C ILE A 289 1.23 8.93 16.16
N ALA A 290 0.43 8.50 15.20
CA ALA A 290 -0.85 7.88 15.46
C ALA A 290 -0.70 6.58 16.29
N LYS A 291 -1.53 6.43 17.33
CA LYS A 291 -1.48 5.29 18.26
C LYS A 291 -2.06 4.02 17.64
N HIS A 292 -1.49 3.63 16.51
CA HIS A 292 -1.84 2.44 15.74
C HIS A 292 -0.57 1.70 15.31
N LEU A 293 -0.43 0.46 15.74
CA LEU A 293 0.67 -0.42 15.31
C LEU A 293 0.11 -1.60 14.52
N HIS A 294 0.42 -1.66 13.23
CA HIS A 294 0.16 -2.81 12.39
C HIS A 294 1.40 -3.71 12.38
N LEU A 295 1.31 -4.87 13.05
CA LEU A 295 2.43 -5.80 13.20
C LEU A 295 2.03 -7.23 12.82
N PRO A 296 2.19 -7.61 11.54
CA PRO A 296 1.78 -8.91 11.01
C PRO A 296 2.45 -10.11 11.67
N PHE A 297 1.72 -10.92 12.46
CA PHE A 297 2.26 -12.12 13.07
C PHE A 297 2.12 -13.40 12.22
N GLN A 298 1.15 -13.43 11.30
CA GLN A 298 0.88 -14.47 10.30
C GLN A 298 0.42 -15.82 10.88
N SER A 299 1.06 -16.37 11.91
CA SER A 299 0.71 -17.60 12.63
C SER A 299 1.14 -17.51 14.10
N GLY A 300 0.41 -18.12 15.00
CA GLY A 300 0.74 -18.21 16.43
C GLY A 300 1.62 -19.40 16.80
N ASN A 301 2.00 -20.25 15.85
CA ASN A 301 2.78 -21.47 16.06
C ASN A 301 4.21 -21.34 15.54
N ASP A 302 5.21 -21.66 16.36
CA ASP A 302 6.63 -21.48 16.04
C ASP A 302 7.13 -22.34 14.87
N ARG A 303 6.61 -23.59 14.72
CA ARG A 303 6.96 -24.44 13.59
C ARG A 303 6.44 -23.84 12.27
N VAL A 304 5.22 -23.34 12.28
CA VAL A 304 4.60 -22.68 11.11
C VAL A 304 5.35 -21.39 10.78
N LEU A 305 5.68 -20.56 11.77
CA LEU A 305 6.49 -19.35 11.58
C LEU A 305 7.86 -19.66 10.97
N LYS A 306 8.51 -20.73 11.43
CA LYS A 306 9.78 -21.22 10.85
C LYS A 306 9.60 -21.68 9.40
N ALA A 307 8.54 -22.42 9.09
CA ALA A 307 8.22 -22.84 7.73
C ALA A 307 7.90 -21.65 6.80
N MET A 308 7.28 -20.59 7.35
CA MET A 308 7.03 -19.31 6.68
C MET A 308 8.31 -18.44 6.53
N ASN A 309 9.46 -18.83 7.08
CA ASN A 309 10.71 -18.05 7.12
C ASN A 309 10.58 -16.71 7.86
N ARG A 310 9.91 -16.70 9.02
CA ARG A 310 9.59 -15.42 9.72
C ARG A 310 10.66 -14.91 10.66
N HIS A 311 11.64 -15.71 11.09
CA HIS A 311 12.78 -15.34 11.94
C HIS A 311 12.46 -14.70 13.30
N TYR A 312 11.31 -15.02 13.87
CA TYR A 312 10.90 -14.74 15.25
C TYR A 312 9.96 -15.85 15.71
N ASP A 313 9.77 -15.96 17.01
CA ASP A 313 8.86 -16.90 17.67
C ASP A 313 7.70 -16.18 18.35
N ARG A 314 6.71 -16.94 18.83
CA ARG A 314 5.56 -16.44 19.56
C ARG A 314 5.97 -15.64 20.79
N LYS A 315 6.97 -16.10 21.55
CA LYS A 315 7.44 -15.45 22.78
C LYS A 315 7.95 -14.03 22.48
N LYS A 316 8.83 -13.89 21.52
CA LYS A 316 9.38 -12.59 21.11
C LYS A 316 8.27 -11.65 20.60
N TYR A 317 7.29 -12.17 19.88
CA TYR A 317 6.15 -11.38 19.44
C TYR A 317 5.37 -10.82 20.62
N LEU A 318 5.00 -11.68 21.58
CA LEU A 318 4.25 -11.27 22.78
C LEU A 318 5.03 -10.30 23.66
N GLU A 319 6.35 -10.46 23.79
CA GLU A 319 7.23 -9.51 24.51
C GLU A 319 7.14 -8.10 23.90
N LEU A 320 7.17 -7.99 22.56
CA LEU A 320 7.01 -6.70 21.86
C LEU A 320 5.61 -6.10 22.05
N ILE A 321 4.57 -6.92 21.92
CA ILE A 321 3.18 -6.46 22.10
C ILE A 321 2.92 -5.98 23.52
N ASN A 322 3.39 -6.71 24.51
CA ASN A 322 3.24 -6.34 25.92
C ASN A 322 3.96 -5.03 26.23
N TYR A 323 5.19 -4.88 25.73
CA TYR A 323 5.95 -3.63 25.84
C TYR A 323 5.21 -2.46 25.18
N ALA A 324 4.66 -2.66 23.97
CA ALA A 324 3.90 -1.63 23.27
C ALA A 324 2.62 -1.21 24.01
N LYS A 325 1.89 -2.19 24.59
CA LYS A 325 0.69 -1.90 25.41
C LYS A 325 1.01 -1.17 26.70
N GLU A 326 2.15 -1.48 27.32
CA GLU A 326 2.62 -0.80 28.52
C GLU A 326 3.00 0.66 28.24
N LYS A 327 3.75 0.89 27.15
CA LYS A 327 4.25 2.23 26.79
C LYS A 327 3.19 3.13 26.18
N ILE A 328 2.21 2.57 25.46
CA ILE A 328 1.20 3.32 24.74
C ILE A 328 -0.21 2.89 25.19
N PRO A 329 -0.73 3.49 26.27
CA PRO A 329 -2.09 3.21 26.72
C PRO A 329 -3.13 3.47 25.60
N GLY A 330 -4.03 2.53 25.38
CA GLY A 330 -5.05 2.64 24.33
C GLY A 330 -4.55 2.33 22.92
N LEU A 331 -3.33 1.81 22.75
CA LEU A 331 -2.77 1.40 21.46
C LEU A 331 -3.73 0.50 20.68
N SER A 332 -4.00 0.88 19.44
CA SER A 332 -4.71 0.05 18.47
C SER A 332 -3.73 -0.91 17.81
N LEU A 333 -3.95 -2.20 17.98
CA LEU A 333 -3.13 -3.25 17.39
C LEU A 333 -3.86 -3.92 16.24
N THR A 334 -3.22 -3.98 15.08
CA THR A 334 -3.74 -4.73 13.93
C THR A 334 -2.67 -5.67 13.39
N SER A 335 -3.09 -6.71 12.69
CA SER A 335 -2.17 -7.71 12.19
C SER A 335 -2.73 -8.43 10.96
N ASP A 336 -1.87 -9.16 10.25
CA ASP A 336 -2.24 -10.11 9.20
C ASP A 336 -2.12 -11.54 9.73
N VAL A 337 -3.02 -12.41 9.30
CA VAL A 337 -3.05 -13.83 9.62
C VAL A 337 -3.32 -14.66 8.36
N ILE A 338 -2.51 -15.67 8.16
CA ILE A 338 -2.70 -16.66 7.09
C ILE A 338 -3.14 -17.98 7.71
N VAL A 339 -4.33 -18.43 7.34
CA VAL A 339 -4.93 -19.71 7.77
C VAL A 339 -4.63 -20.80 6.74
N GLY A 340 -4.24 -21.98 7.21
CA GLY A 340 -4.01 -23.13 6.36
C GLY A 340 -2.77 -22.99 5.48
N PHE A 341 -1.67 -22.49 6.06
CA PHE A 341 -0.36 -22.56 5.42
C PHE A 341 0.03 -24.01 5.13
N PRO A 342 0.72 -24.33 4.01
CA PRO A 342 1.05 -25.72 3.66
C PRO A 342 1.68 -26.49 4.81
N GLY A 343 1.07 -27.64 5.16
CA GLY A 343 1.48 -28.49 6.26
C GLY A 343 1.14 -27.98 7.67
N GLU A 344 0.34 -26.91 7.80
CA GLU A 344 -0.22 -26.49 9.09
C GLU A 344 -1.28 -27.49 9.54
N THR A 345 -1.21 -27.94 10.79
CA THR A 345 -2.23 -28.81 11.40
C THR A 345 -3.28 -27.99 12.16
N TYR A 346 -4.45 -28.56 12.44
CA TYR A 346 -5.46 -27.89 13.23
C TYR A 346 -5.00 -27.57 14.66
N GLU A 347 -4.18 -28.43 15.28
CA GLU A 347 -3.60 -28.18 16.59
C GLU A 347 -2.69 -26.94 16.58
N GLU A 348 -1.89 -26.76 15.54
CA GLU A 348 -1.05 -25.59 15.35
C GLU A 348 -1.85 -24.34 15.04
N PHE A 349 -2.96 -24.46 14.31
CA PHE A 349 -3.89 -23.36 14.10
C PHE A 349 -4.54 -22.89 15.42
N LYS A 350 -4.79 -23.80 16.38
CA LYS A 350 -5.28 -23.40 17.72
C LYS A 350 -4.30 -22.50 18.48
N ASP A 351 -2.99 -22.63 18.25
CA ASP A 351 -2.01 -21.69 18.80
C ASP A 351 -2.22 -20.27 18.26
N THR A 352 -2.60 -20.16 16.98
CA THR A 352 -3.00 -18.87 16.37
C THR A 352 -4.23 -18.29 17.06
N LEU A 353 -5.27 -19.07 17.28
CA LEU A 353 -6.46 -18.62 18.02
C LEU A 353 -6.13 -18.22 19.46
N SER A 354 -5.24 -18.97 20.12
CA SER A 354 -4.77 -18.66 21.48
C SER A 354 -4.03 -17.32 21.55
N LEU A 355 -3.16 -17.04 20.56
CA LEU A 355 -2.44 -15.76 20.46
C LEU A 355 -3.42 -14.59 20.22
N ILE A 356 -4.42 -14.77 19.36
CA ILE A 356 -5.46 -13.76 19.11
C ILE A 356 -6.24 -13.42 20.38
N LYS A 357 -6.61 -14.44 21.19
CA LYS A 357 -7.28 -14.25 22.50
C LYS A 357 -6.40 -13.49 23.49
N GLU A 358 -5.10 -13.78 23.53
CA GLU A 358 -4.15 -13.15 24.44
C GLU A 358 -3.87 -11.69 24.07
N VAL A 359 -3.69 -11.41 22.79
CA VAL A 359 -3.36 -10.05 22.31
C VAL A 359 -4.61 -9.15 22.24
N GLU A 360 -5.78 -9.68 21.95
CA GLU A 360 -7.02 -8.91 21.75
C GLU A 360 -6.85 -7.81 20.68
N PHE A 361 -6.57 -8.19 19.44
CA PHE A 361 -6.39 -7.23 18.35
C PHE A 361 -7.63 -6.35 18.11
N THR A 362 -7.40 -5.10 17.74
CA THR A 362 -8.45 -4.18 17.30
C THR A 362 -9.08 -4.68 16.00
N SER A 363 -8.25 -5.14 15.06
CA SER A 363 -8.69 -5.74 13.80
C SER A 363 -7.61 -6.67 13.25
N LEU A 364 -8.03 -7.68 12.50
CA LEU A 364 -7.17 -8.58 11.75
C LEU A 364 -7.51 -8.55 10.27
N PHE A 365 -6.48 -8.55 9.43
CA PHE A 365 -6.61 -8.89 8.03
C PHE A 365 -6.33 -10.39 7.89
N THR A 366 -7.38 -11.13 7.57
CA THR A 366 -7.37 -12.59 7.59
C THR A 366 -7.42 -13.15 6.17
N PHE A 367 -6.60 -14.13 5.89
CA PHE A 367 -6.47 -14.74 4.57
C PHE A 367 -6.41 -16.26 4.70
N ILE A 368 -7.09 -16.97 3.83
CA ILE A 368 -6.77 -18.38 3.57
C ILE A 368 -5.51 -18.38 2.69
N TYR A 369 -4.55 -19.27 2.99
CA TYR A 369 -3.36 -19.40 2.15
C TYR A 369 -3.74 -19.66 0.69
N SER A 370 -3.15 -18.89 -0.20
CA SER A 370 -3.29 -19.03 -1.65
C SER A 370 -1.89 -19.06 -2.28
N PRO A 371 -1.56 -20.10 -3.03
CA PRO A 371 -0.24 -20.26 -3.64
C PRO A 371 0.03 -19.14 -4.65
N ARG A 372 1.27 -18.64 -4.66
CA ARG A 372 1.77 -17.68 -5.64
C ARG A 372 2.88 -18.32 -6.45
N GLU A 373 2.70 -18.38 -7.76
CA GLU A 373 3.69 -18.95 -8.67
C GLU A 373 5.07 -18.30 -8.45
N GLY A 374 6.11 -19.11 -8.38
CA GLY A 374 7.48 -18.67 -8.12
C GLY A 374 7.85 -18.54 -6.63
N THR A 375 6.91 -18.69 -5.70
CA THR A 375 7.21 -18.69 -4.25
C THR A 375 7.54 -20.11 -3.76
N LYS A 376 8.36 -20.19 -2.71
CA LYS A 376 8.75 -21.48 -2.11
C LYS A 376 7.54 -22.24 -1.55
N ALA A 377 6.58 -21.56 -0.95
CA ALA A 377 5.40 -22.20 -0.38
C ALA A 377 4.47 -22.80 -1.44
N ALA A 378 4.50 -22.31 -2.68
CA ALA A 378 3.68 -22.85 -3.76
C ALA A 378 4.07 -24.28 -4.17
N SER A 379 5.30 -24.71 -3.85
CA SER A 379 5.80 -26.08 -4.11
C SER A 379 5.75 -26.99 -2.88
N MET A 380 5.24 -26.50 -1.74
CA MET A 380 5.09 -27.32 -0.53
C MET A 380 3.85 -28.23 -0.63
N GLU A 381 3.95 -29.40 -0.03
CA GLU A 381 2.80 -30.29 0.12
C GLU A 381 1.75 -29.65 1.05
N ASP A 382 0.51 -29.67 0.60
CA ASP A 382 -0.62 -29.06 1.30
C ASP A 382 -1.75 -30.09 1.48
N PRO A 383 -1.70 -30.88 2.56
CA PRO A 383 -2.65 -31.97 2.80
C PRO A 383 -4.03 -31.47 3.29
N VAL A 384 -4.14 -30.20 3.71
CA VAL A 384 -5.39 -29.68 4.28
C VAL A 384 -6.32 -29.23 3.16
N THR A 385 -7.54 -29.76 3.19
CA THR A 385 -8.56 -29.46 2.18
C THR A 385 -9.05 -28.00 2.26
N LYS A 386 -9.59 -27.51 1.14
CA LYS A 386 -10.18 -26.15 1.10
C LYS A 386 -11.33 -25.99 2.10
N ASP A 387 -12.13 -27.03 2.30
CA ASP A 387 -13.26 -27.01 3.23
C ASP A 387 -12.80 -26.94 4.69
N GLU A 388 -11.69 -27.62 5.02
CA GLU A 388 -11.10 -27.52 6.36
C GLU A 388 -10.53 -26.13 6.62
N LYS A 389 -9.77 -25.58 5.67
CA LYS A 389 -9.26 -24.20 5.76
C LYS A 389 -10.39 -23.19 5.89
N SER A 390 -11.50 -23.38 5.18
CA SER A 390 -12.68 -22.51 5.28
C SER A 390 -13.34 -22.57 6.67
N ARG A 391 -13.38 -23.77 7.28
CA ARG A 391 -13.88 -23.95 8.66
C ARG A 391 -12.98 -23.23 9.67
N TRP A 392 -11.65 -23.41 9.57
CA TRP A 392 -10.69 -22.74 10.44
C TRP A 392 -10.76 -21.22 10.28
N PHE A 393 -10.86 -20.76 9.03
CA PHE A 393 -11.02 -19.34 8.73
C PHE A 393 -12.26 -18.74 9.37
N LYS A 394 -13.42 -19.44 9.30
CA LYS A 394 -14.63 -19.02 9.94
C LYS A 394 -14.47 -18.93 11.47
N GLU A 395 -13.87 -19.93 12.08
CA GLU A 395 -13.62 -19.96 13.54
C GLU A 395 -12.76 -18.76 13.98
N LEU A 396 -11.72 -18.42 13.19
CA LEU A 396 -10.89 -17.24 13.45
C LEU A 396 -11.68 -15.94 13.32
N CYS A 397 -12.48 -15.81 12.28
CA CYS A 397 -13.31 -14.62 12.06
C CYS A 397 -14.34 -14.43 13.19
N ASP A 398 -15.03 -15.49 13.60
CA ASP A 398 -16.01 -15.46 14.70
C ASP A 398 -15.33 -15.05 16.03
N LEU A 399 -14.14 -15.55 16.31
CA LEU A 399 -13.34 -15.16 17.47
C LEU A 399 -12.96 -13.67 17.42
N GLN A 400 -12.41 -13.21 16.30
CA GLN A 400 -11.99 -11.81 16.16
C GLN A 400 -13.16 -10.84 16.23
N GLU A 401 -14.32 -11.19 15.70
CA GLU A 401 -15.52 -10.38 15.79
C GLU A 401 -15.97 -10.24 17.26
N SER A 402 -15.95 -11.32 18.02
CA SER A 402 -16.25 -11.27 19.47
C SER A 402 -15.28 -10.36 20.24
N ILE A 403 -13.99 -10.39 19.90
CA ILE A 403 -12.96 -9.52 20.51
C ILE A 403 -13.19 -8.06 20.12
N ALA A 404 -13.39 -7.78 18.82
CA ALA A 404 -13.62 -6.44 18.31
C ALA A 404 -14.84 -5.80 18.98
N SER A 405 -15.96 -6.53 19.09
CA SER A 405 -17.19 -6.07 19.77
C SER A 405 -16.95 -5.69 21.23
N LYS A 406 -16.20 -6.51 21.97
CA LYS A 406 -15.85 -6.22 23.38
C LYS A 406 -14.93 -4.99 23.51
N ARG A 407 -14.02 -4.80 22.58
CA ARG A 407 -13.10 -3.64 22.57
C ARG A 407 -13.84 -2.35 22.24
N THR A 408 -14.67 -2.35 21.20
CA THR A 408 -15.43 -1.17 20.80
C THR A 408 -16.46 -0.79 21.86
N ALA A 409 -17.08 -1.76 22.57
CA ALA A 409 -17.97 -1.48 23.69
C ALA A 409 -17.30 -0.65 24.79
N LYS A 410 -16.01 -0.87 25.09
CA LYS A 410 -15.24 -0.08 26.05
C LYS A 410 -14.97 1.37 25.60
N MET A 411 -15.19 1.68 24.34
CA MET A 411 -14.99 3.03 23.80
C MET A 411 -16.19 3.95 24.02
N LYS A 412 -17.34 3.40 24.40
CA LYS A 412 -18.54 4.16 24.69
C LYS A 412 -18.28 5.24 25.74
N ASP A 413 -18.88 6.41 25.54
CA ASP A 413 -18.80 7.61 26.39
C ASP A 413 -17.41 8.28 26.46
N ASN A 414 -16.37 7.70 25.84
CA ASN A 414 -15.05 8.33 25.72
C ASN A 414 -15.00 9.32 24.56
N ILE A 415 -14.12 10.32 24.69
CA ILE A 415 -13.87 11.34 23.67
C ILE A 415 -12.56 10.99 22.95
N TYR A 416 -12.61 11.04 21.62
CA TYR A 416 -11.44 10.79 20.76
C TYR A 416 -11.17 11.98 19.85
N LYS A 417 -9.87 12.28 19.63
CA LYS A 417 -9.44 13.15 18.53
C LYS A 417 -9.69 12.39 17.22
N VAL A 418 -10.35 13.02 16.27
CA VAL A 418 -10.79 12.43 15.01
C VAL A 418 -10.37 13.33 13.87
N LEU A 419 -9.69 12.79 12.86
CA LEU A 419 -9.52 13.45 11.58
C LEU A 419 -10.78 13.22 10.75
N VAL A 420 -11.47 14.30 10.38
CA VAL A 420 -12.67 14.25 9.55
C VAL A 420 -12.26 14.06 8.10
N GLU A 421 -12.65 12.93 7.48
CA GLU A 421 -12.13 12.52 6.17
C GLU A 421 -13.07 12.82 5.01
N SER A 422 -14.36 12.62 5.22
CA SER A 422 -15.36 12.75 4.16
C SER A 422 -16.78 12.81 4.73
N GLU A 423 -17.74 13.05 3.88
CA GLU A 423 -19.12 12.65 4.18
C GLU A 423 -19.23 11.12 4.26
N SER A 424 -20.14 10.63 5.09
CA SER A 424 -20.41 9.19 5.18
C SER A 424 -21.03 8.69 3.88
N LYS A 425 -20.51 7.58 3.37
CA LYS A 425 -21.06 6.93 2.17
C LYS A 425 -22.38 6.21 2.43
N ASN A 426 -22.61 5.79 3.67
CA ASN A 426 -23.74 4.95 4.04
C ASN A 426 -24.86 5.71 4.78
N HIS A 427 -24.53 6.86 5.37
CA HIS A 427 -25.46 7.65 6.17
C HIS A 427 -25.44 9.11 5.72
N PRO A 428 -26.36 9.52 4.80
CA PRO A 428 -26.44 10.90 4.31
C PRO A 428 -26.60 11.90 5.47
N GLY A 429 -25.86 13.02 5.40
CA GLY A 429 -25.84 14.04 6.44
C GLY A 429 -24.94 13.77 7.64
N MET A 430 -24.20 12.67 7.62
CA MET A 430 -23.15 12.38 8.59
C MET A 430 -21.76 12.56 7.98
N LEU A 431 -20.81 12.93 8.80
CA LEU A 431 -19.39 12.92 8.48
C LEU A 431 -18.76 11.59 8.92
N SER A 432 -17.73 11.18 8.20
CA SER A 432 -16.91 10.02 8.53
C SER A 432 -15.48 10.48 8.78
N GLY A 433 -14.89 10.00 9.88
CA GLY A 433 -13.50 10.29 10.23
C GLY A 433 -12.82 9.09 10.87
N ARG A 434 -11.57 9.27 11.24
CA ARG A 434 -10.77 8.24 11.92
C ARG A 434 -10.13 8.77 13.19
N THR A 435 -10.11 7.91 14.21
CA THR A 435 -9.35 8.14 15.44
C THR A 435 -7.85 7.93 15.19
N GLU A 436 -7.00 8.31 16.16
CA GLU A 436 -5.56 7.95 16.17
C GLU A 436 -5.35 6.45 15.97
N GLY A 437 -6.18 5.62 16.60
CA GLY A 437 -6.15 4.16 16.47
C GLY A 437 -6.67 3.62 15.14
N ASN A 438 -6.93 4.48 14.16
CA ASN A 438 -7.42 4.11 12.82
C ASN A 438 -8.83 3.49 12.80
N ILE A 439 -9.65 3.76 13.82
CA ILE A 439 -11.03 3.29 13.92
C ILE A 439 -11.96 4.33 13.29
N ILE A 440 -12.88 3.89 12.45
CA ILE A 440 -13.86 4.76 11.78
C ILE A 440 -14.90 5.21 12.80
N ILE A 441 -15.21 6.52 12.78
CA ILE A 441 -16.30 7.10 13.55
C ILE A 441 -17.15 7.98 12.64
N GLU A 442 -18.47 7.86 12.76
CA GLU A 442 -19.46 8.69 12.06
C GLU A 442 -20.22 9.57 13.05
N PHE A 443 -20.44 10.82 12.67
CA PHE A 443 -21.12 11.80 13.51
C PHE A 443 -21.75 12.91 12.66
N SER A 444 -22.75 13.58 13.20
CA SER A 444 -23.39 14.71 12.53
C SER A 444 -22.48 15.93 12.54
N GLY A 445 -22.37 16.64 11.42
CA GLY A 445 -21.55 17.83 11.29
C GLY A 445 -21.64 18.44 9.90
N ASP A 446 -21.15 19.67 9.76
CA ASP A 446 -21.06 20.39 8.50
C ASP A 446 -19.83 19.94 7.67
N SER A 447 -19.98 19.86 6.35
CA SER A 447 -18.90 19.42 5.44
C SER A 447 -17.66 20.31 5.46
N SER A 448 -17.76 21.56 5.95
CA SER A 448 -16.60 22.44 6.16
C SER A 448 -15.61 21.91 7.21
N LEU A 449 -16.01 20.94 8.03
CA LEU A 449 -15.13 20.27 9.00
C LEU A 449 -14.19 19.25 8.35
N ILE A 450 -14.43 18.84 7.10
CA ILE A 450 -13.58 17.89 6.38
C ILE A 450 -12.15 18.44 6.28
N GLY A 451 -11.17 17.60 6.62
CA GLY A 451 -9.74 17.98 6.68
C GLY A 451 -9.30 18.60 8.00
N SER A 452 -10.17 18.64 9.01
CA SER A 452 -9.82 19.15 10.34
C SER A 452 -9.85 18.06 11.40
N PHE A 453 -9.10 18.29 12.50
CA PHE A 453 -9.18 17.46 13.69
C PHE A 453 -10.31 17.96 14.60
N ARG A 454 -11.12 17.02 15.09
CA ARG A 454 -12.25 17.30 16.01
C ARG A 454 -12.27 16.31 17.15
N ASN A 455 -12.80 16.75 18.29
CA ASN A 455 -13.10 15.86 19.39
C ASN A 455 -14.51 15.30 19.23
N VAL A 456 -14.65 13.99 19.26
CA VAL A 456 -15.93 13.29 19.08
C VAL A 456 -16.12 12.32 20.24
N LYS A 457 -17.25 12.44 20.94
CA LYS A 457 -17.67 11.51 21.99
C LYS A 457 -18.38 10.32 21.36
N VAL A 458 -17.95 9.10 21.67
CA VAL A 458 -18.58 7.87 21.18
C VAL A 458 -19.91 7.66 21.91
N THR A 459 -21.01 7.59 21.17
CA THR A 459 -22.36 7.34 21.72
C THR A 459 -22.81 5.90 21.50
N GLU A 460 -22.52 5.34 20.33
CA GLU A 460 -22.89 3.97 19.96
C GLU A 460 -21.70 3.24 19.34
N PRO A 461 -21.11 2.26 20.06
CA PRO A 461 -20.06 1.42 19.50
C PRO A 461 -20.65 0.28 18.67
N LEU A 462 -20.36 0.24 17.37
CA LEU A 462 -20.64 -0.88 16.50
C LEU A 462 -19.35 -1.67 16.22
N ASN A 463 -19.44 -2.88 15.68
CA ASN A 463 -18.28 -3.74 15.53
C ASN A 463 -17.13 -3.12 14.71
N TRP A 464 -17.47 -2.36 13.65
CA TRP A 464 -16.49 -1.83 12.68
C TRP A 464 -16.54 -0.32 12.54
N ILE A 465 -17.59 0.32 13.02
CA ILE A 465 -17.84 1.77 12.92
C ILE A 465 -18.37 2.23 14.26
N LEU A 466 -17.85 3.32 14.76
CA LEU A 466 -18.40 3.99 15.94
C LEU A 466 -19.37 5.09 15.47
N LYS A 467 -20.43 5.35 16.24
CA LYS A 467 -21.17 6.60 16.11
C LYS A 467 -20.84 7.52 17.26
N GLY A 468 -20.86 8.81 17.00
CA GLY A 468 -20.50 9.79 18.01
C GLY A 468 -21.19 11.12 17.84
N GLU A 469 -20.87 12.01 18.76
CA GLU A 469 -21.33 13.41 18.78
C GLU A 469 -20.13 14.32 18.85
N LEU A 470 -20.15 15.37 18.01
CA LEU A 470 -19.13 16.43 18.00
C LEU A 470 -19.13 17.14 19.36
N GLN A 471 -17.95 17.28 19.93
CA GLN A 471 -17.74 18.07 21.15
C GLN A 471 -17.28 19.49 20.78
N GLN A 472 -17.75 20.47 21.51
CA GLN A 472 -17.39 21.89 21.32
C GLN A 472 -15.95 22.17 21.71
#